data_0f43c7d9e30457c68ab547f9b8e13510
#
_entry.id   0f43c7d9e30457c68ab547f9b8e13510
#
_cell.length_a   1.000
_cell.length_b   1.000
_cell.length_c   1.000
_cell.angle_alpha   90.00
_cell.angle_beta   90.00
_cell.angle_gamma   90.00
#
_symmetry.space_group_name_H-M   'P 1'
#
loop_
_entity.id
_entity.type
_entity.pdbx_description
1 polymer ?
#
loop_
_entity_poly.entity_id
_entity_poly.type
_entity_poly.pdbx_seq_one_letter_code
_entity_poly.pdbx_strand_id
1 'polypeptide(L)'
;MTLARSGAALDAVVRVERSGGFVLEVCVEAAAGEVVAVLGPSGAGKSTLLGALAGLDRLDAGHVRVADRVVSAPHHHVPPARRGVALLGQDPLLFPHLSARENVAFALRAGGAPRADARRRADRWLERVGLGGLGRRRPSEMSGGQQQRAALARALAADPAVVLLDEPLTGLDVETASEIRGVLRDQLRATGVTAILVTHSAVDAAALADRVVIVEDGAVTQRGPVAEVLRAPSTRFVAAVAGLNRIRGTVRGGVWTAADGAGPVLDAPATPEGEAHAVFRPGAVRLVEARDGAAERPTPSGATWAARIVRIEPVPFGAVVQTTAPDVAAEIGTDVLADRVVQVGRDVCLGVDGAQVRFVPAPPPRDTLSP
;
A
#
# COMPACT_ATOMS: atom_id res chain seq x y z
N MET A 1 -11.85 34.23 8.40
CA MET A 1 -11.88 33.41 7.20
C MET A 1 -10.42 33.19 6.78
N THR A 2 -9.75 32.22 7.39
CA THR A 2 -8.34 31.91 7.08
C THR A 2 -8.38 31.05 5.82
N LEU A 3 -7.80 31.55 4.75
CA LEU A 3 -7.61 30.82 3.50
C LEU A 3 -6.94 29.47 3.83
N ALA A 4 -7.61 28.38 3.47
CA ALA A 4 -7.00 27.07 3.52
C ALA A 4 -5.69 27.17 2.71
N ARG A 5 -4.53 26.95 3.34
CA ARG A 5 -3.30 26.72 2.61
C ARG A 5 -3.53 25.43 1.84
N SER A 6 -3.59 25.52 0.52
CA SER A 6 -3.49 24.34 -0.34
C SER A 6 -2.17 23.66 0.00
N GLY A 7 -2.15 22.31 0.03
CA GLY A 7 -0.93 21.56 0.23
C GLY A 7 0.19 22.04 -0.68
N ALA A 8 1.42 21.80 -0.31
CA ALA A 8 2.57 22.15 -1.12
C ALA A 8 3.06 20.92 -1.91
N ALA A 9 3.58 21.13 -3.11
CA ALA A 9 4.23 20.05 -3.85
C ALA A 9 5.43 19.50 -3.05
N LEU A 10 5.61 18.19 -3.12
CA LEU A 10 6.76 17.48 -2.60
C LEU A 10 7.55 16.89 -3.77
N ASP A 11 8.85 17.14 -3.79
CA ASP A 11 9.80 16.53 -4.71
C ASP A 11 10.97 15.99 -3.90
N ALA A 12 11.22 14.69 -4.00
CA ALA A 12 12.24 14.02 -3.20
C ALA A 12 12.97 12.94 -4.01
N VAL A 13 14.27 13.09 -4.09
CA VAL A 13 15.23 12.06 -4.49
C VAL A 13 16.01 11.69 -3.23
N VAL A 14 15.76 10.50 -2.71
CA VAL A 14 16.29 10.06 -1.42
C VAL A 14 17.28 8.93 -1.63
N ARG A 15 18.52 9.15 -1.26
CA ARG A 15 19.52 8.10 -1.09
C ARG A 15 19.98 8.08 0.37
N VAL A 16 19.77 6.93 1.03
CA VAL A 16 20.19 6.68 2.41
C VAL A 16 20.84 5.31 2.50
N GLU A 17 22.05 5.27 3.02
CA GLU A 17 22.80 4.04 3.28
C GLU A 17 22.66 3.66 4.76
N ARG A 18 22.37 2.41 5.03
CA ARG A 18 22.25 1.88 6.40
C ARG A 18 23.40 0.91 6.71
N SER A 19 23.75 0.84 7.99
CA SER A 19 24.65 -0.21 8.48
C SER A 19 24.10 -1.59 8.09
N GLY A 20 24.95 -2.43 7.47
CA GLY A 20 24.51 -3.74 6.94
C GLY A 20 24.34 -3.79 5.43
N GLY A 21 24.71 -2.70 4.69
CA GLY A 21 24.73 -2.68 3.23
C GLY A 21 23.39 -2.40 2.55
N PHE A 22 22.32 -2.13 3.32
CA PHE A 22 21.05 -1.72 2.72
C PHE A 22 21.15 -0.27 2.21
N VAL A 23 20.75 -0.07 0.97
CA VAL A 23 20.68 1.25 0.32
C VAL A 23 19.23 1.51 -0.09
N LEU A 24 18.68 2.62 0.38
CA LEU A 24 17.43 3.16 -0.15
C LEU A 24 17.75 4.18 -1.23
N GLU A 25 17.23 3.97 -2.44
CA GLU A 25 17.35 4.92 -3.55
C GLU A 25 15.99 5.09 -4.23
N VAL A 26 15.27 6.13 -3.86
CA VAL A 26 13.86 6.29 -4.20
C VAL A 26 13.58 7.73 -4.63
N CYS A 27 12.83 7.88 -5.73
CA CYS A 27 12.26 9.15 -6.18
C CYS A 27 10.75 9.15 -5.89
N VAL A 28 10.28 10.15 -5.14
CA VAL A 28 8.86 10.36 -4.83
C VAL A 28 8.50 11.81 -5.08
N GLU A 29 7.48 12.01 -5.90
CA GLU A 29 6.91 13.30 -6.21
C GLU A 29 5.42 13.30 -5.87
N ALA A 30 4.92 14.39 -5.30
CA ALA A 30 3.50 14.62 -5.10
C ALA A 30 3.16 16.07 -5.47
N ALA A 31 2.14 16.24 -6.29
CA ALA A 31 1.59 17.57 -6.59
C ALA A 31 0.92 18.16 -5.34
N ALA A 32 0.70 19.46 -5.35
CA ALA A 32 -0.01 20.12 -4.26
C ALA A 32 -1.43 19.55 -4.09
N GLY A 33 -1.74 19.04 -2.89
CA GLY A 33 -3.02 18.39 -2.56
C GLY A 33 -3.15 16.94 -3.01
N GLU A 34 -2.13 16.37 -3.66
CA GLU A 34 -2.12 14.97 -4.07
C GLU A 34 -1.81 14.04 -2.88
N VAL A 35 -2.45 12.88 -2.88
CA VAL A 35 -2.17 11.79 -1.96
C VAL A 35 -1.42 10.68 -2.71
N VAL A 36 -0.17 10.44 -2.34
CA VAL A 36 0.66 9.38 -2.93
C VAL A 36 0.85 8.26 -1.90
N ALA A 37 0.41 7.05 -2.25
CA ALA A 37 0.68 5.86 -1.45
C ALA A 37 2.08 5.30 -1.76
N VAL A 38 2.77 4.83 -0.73
CA VAL A 38 4.02 4.07 -0.85
C VAL A 38 3.77 2.67 -0.30
N LEU A 39 3.82 1.68 -1.18
CA LEU A 39 3.69 0.27 -0.82
C LEU A 39 5.01 -0.45 -1.01
N GLY A 40 5.20 -1.53 -0.26
CA GLY A 40 6.40 -2.38 -0.37
C GLY A 40 6.43 -3.42 0.76
N PRO A 41 7.18 -4.51 0.60
CA PRO A 41 7.33 -5.52 1.65
C PRO A 41 8.00 -4.93 2.91
N SER A 42 7.96 -5.68 4.02
CA SER A 42 8.72 -5.34 5.21
C SER A 42 10.21 -5.27 4.87
N GLY A 43 10.91 -4.25 5.41
CA GLY A 43 12.32 -4.05 5.11
C GLY A 43 12.61 -3.32 3.79
N ALA A 44 11.64 -2.99 2.95
CA ALA A 44 11.85 -2.28 1.68
C ALA A 44 12.39 -0.83 1.83
N GLY A 45 12.41 -0.28 3.05
CA GLY A 45 12.93 1.07 3.31
C GLY A 45 11.86 2.16 3.48
N LYS A 46 10.56 1.79 3.56
CA LYS A 46 9.46 2.76 3.66
C LYS A 46 9.58 3.71 4.87
N SER A 47 9.88 3.19 6.06
CA SER A 47 10.08 4.02 7.26
C SER A 47 11.34 4.88 7.16
N THR A 48 12.40 4.41 6.48
CA THR A 48 13.59 5.23 6.17
C THR A 48 13.24 6.37 5.22
N LEU A 49 12.40 6.12 4.20
CA LEU A 49 11.88 7.17 3.33
C LEU A 49 11.11 8.22 4.14
N LEU A 50 10.15 7.80 4.97
CA LEU A 50 9.40 8.74 5.82
C LEU A 50 10.32 9.51 6.78
N GLY A 51 11.32 8.84 7.38
CA GLY A 51 12.32 9.48 8.23
C GLY A 51 13.12 10.55 7.50
N ALA A 52 13.54 10.30 6.26
CA ALA A 52 14.23 11.26 5.41
C ALA A 52 13.33 12.47 5.06
N LEU A 53 12.08 12.23 4.68
CA LEU A 53 11.10 13.27 4.37
C LEU A 53 10.77 14.12 5.60
N ALA A 54 10.58 13.49 6.76
CA ALA A 54 10.32 14.15 8.04
C ALA A 54 11.55 14.91 8.58
N GLY A 55 12.76 14.54 8.17
CA GLY A 55 14.02 15.09 8.66
C GLY A 55 14.52 14.43 9.95
N LEU A 56 14.11 13.22 10.19
CA LEU A 56 14.64 12.36 11.25
C LEU A 56 15.94 11.70 10.79
N ASP A 57 16.05 11.41 9.49
CA ASP A 57 17.22 10.84 8.85
C ASP A 57 17.90 11.87 7.93
N ARG A 58 19.22 11.81 7.83
CA ARG A 58 20.02 12.59 6.88
C ARG A 58 20.12 11.85 5.56
N LEU A 59 20.26 12.59 4.46
CA LEU A 59 20.51 12.04 3.13
C LEU A 59 22.02 11.86 2.93
N ASP A 60 22.40 10.74 2.32
CA ASP A 60 23.74 10.53 1.78
C ASP A 60 23.88 11.17 0.40
N ALA A 61 22.80 11.12 -0.42
CA ALA A 61 22.69 11.83 -1.69
C ALA A 61 21.24 12.22 -1.99
N GLY A 62 21.05 13.09 -2.98
CA GLY A 62 19.73 13.54 -3.40
C GLY A 62 19.24 14.79 -2.66
N HIS A 63 17.93 14.96 -2.62
CA HIS A 63 17.30 16.13 -1.98
C HIS A 63 15.86 15.83 -1.54
N VAL A 64 15.36 16.64 -0.61
CA VAL A 64 13.92 16.77 -0.31
C VAL A 64 13.54 18.24 -0.45
N ARG A 65 12.54 18.51 -1.29
CA ARG A 65 11.98 19.83 -1.51
C ARG A 65 10.51 19.86 -1.14
N VAL A 66 10.10 20.84 -0.37
CA VAL A 66 8.70 21.11 -0.01
C VAL A 66 8.34 22.48 -0.55
N ALA A 67 7.38 22.57 -1.45
CA ALA A 67 7.17 23.73 -2.32
C ALA A 67 8.50 24.11 -3.02
N ASP A 68 8.87 25.38 -2.97
CA ASP A 68 10.10 25.89 -3.58
C ASP A 68 11.34 25.76 -2.68
N ARG A 69 11.20 25.16 -1.49
CA ARG A 69 12.26 25.12 -0.48
C ARG A 69 12.90 23.75 -0.38
N VAL A 70 14.22 23.66 -0.61
CA VAL A 70 15.01 22.47 -0.26
C VAL A 70 15.10 22.37 1.27
N VAL A 71 14.65 21.25 1.84
CA VAL A 71 14.67 20.99 3.28
C VAL A 71 15.68 19.91 3.69
N SER A 72 16.18 19.14 2.72
CA SER A 72 17.29 18.19 2.91
C SER A 72 18.13 18.10 1.65
N ALA A 73 19.45 18.03 1.84
CA ALA A 73 20.47 17.65 0.87
C ALA A 73 21.71 17.19 1.68
N PRO A 74 22.75 16.58 1.08
CA PRO A 74 23.87 16.02 1.84
C PRO A 74 24.51 17.00 2.84
N HIS A 75 24.61 18.29 2.49
CA HIS A 75 25.18 19.34 3.35
C HIS A 75 24.15 20.35 3.88
N HIS A 76 22.86 20.07 3.68
CA HIS A 76 21.78 20.94 4.13
C HIS A 76 20.68 20.12 4.80
N HIS A 77 20.37 20.44 6.05
CA HIS A 77 19.37 19.70 6.81
C HIS A 77 18.55 20.64 7.68
N VAL A 78 17.31 20.85 7.30
CA VAL A 78 16.34 21.60 8.09
C VAL A 78 15.75 20.66 9.17
N PRO A 79 15.77 21.02 10.45
CA PRO A 79 15.17 20.20 11.52
C PRO A 79 13.67 19.94 11.28
N PRO A 80 13.13 18.80 11.74
CA PRO A 80 11.72 18.41 11.54
C PRO A 80 10.73 19.53 11.87
N ALA A 81 10.88 20.20 13.01
CA ALA A 81 9.99 21.25 13.46
C ALA A 81 9.89 22.49 12.53
N ARG A 82 10.82 22.64 11.57
CA ARG A 82 10.89 23.78 10.66
C ARG A 82 10.66 23.42 9.19
N ARG A 83 10.24 22.18 8.90
CA ARG A 83 10.01 21.68 7.53
C ARG A 83 8.61 21.99 6.99
N GLY A 84 7.65 22.24 7.86
CA GLY A 84 6.22 22.30 7.49
C GLY A 84 5.64 20.92 7.19
N VAL A 85 6.29 19.86 7.69
CA VAL A 85 5.89 18.46 7.51
C VAL A 85 5.39 17.91 8.83
N ALA A 86 4.23 17.25 8.85
CA ALA A 86 3.74 16.52 10.00
C ALA A 86 3.85 15.01 9.75
N LEU A 87 4.29 14.26 10.76
CA LEU A 87 4.36 12.80 10.72
C LEU A 87 3.36 12.20 11.70
N LEU A 88 2.50 11.31 11.21
CA LEU A 88 1.67 10.40 11.98
C LEU A 88 2.26 9.00 11.82
N GLY A 89 2.88 8.48 12.87
CA GLY A 89 3.44 7.12 12.90
C GLY A 89 2.37 6.06 13.16
N GLN A 90 2.80 4.80 13.16
CA GLN A 90 1.96 3.64 13.51
C GLN A 90 1.33 3.81 14.90
N ASP A 91 2.14 4.19 15.87
CA ASP A 91 1.67 4.53 17.19
C ASP A 91 1.16 5.98 17.22
N PRO A 92 0.02 6.25 17.87
CA PRO A 92 -0.54 7.60 18.01
C PRO A 92 0.40 8.60 18.67
N LEU A 93 1.31 8.12 19.51
CA LEU A 93 2.29 8.92 20.26
C LEU A 93 1.67 10.18 20.88
N LEU A 94 0.49 10.04 21.49
CA LEU A 94 -0.15 11.11 22.22
C LEU A 94 0.62 11.35 23.54
N PHE A 95 0.69 12.60 23.96
CA PHE A 95 1.24 12.95 25.26
C PHE A 95 0.35 12.37 26.37
N PRO A 96 0.79 11.40 27.18
CA PRO A 96 -0.07 10.65 28.09
C PRO A 96 -0.61 11.52 29.25
N HIS A 97 0.10 12.58 29.61
CA HIS A 97 -0.28 13.52 30.66
C HIS A 97 -1.24 14.61 30.18
N LEU A 98 -1.46 14.75 28.87
CA LEU A 98 -2.36 15.73 28.28
C LEU A 98 -3.69 15.07 27.88
N SER A 99 -4.79 15.82 27.95
CA SER A 99 -6.08 15.40 27.40
C SER A 99 -6.04 15.39 25.87
N ALA A 100 -7.05 14.80 25.21
CA ALA A 100 -7.18 14.83 23.75
C ALA A 100 -7.17 16.26 23.19
N ARG A 101 -7.92 17.16 23.81
CA ARG A 101 -7.93 18.60 23.48
C ARG A 101 -6.55 19.21 23.60
N GLU A 102 -5.85 18.97 24.71
CA GLU A 102 -4.52 19.55 24.95
C GLU A 102 -3.47 18.97 24.00
N ASN A 103 -3.59 17.70 23.61
CA ASN A 103 -2.76 17.10 22.55
C ASN A 103 -2.91 17.82 21.23
N VAL A 104 -4.12 18.07 20.77
CA VAL A 104 -4.38 18.81 19.52
C VAL A 104 -4.00 20.28 19.67
N ALA A 105 -4.33 20.92 20.81
CA ALA A 105 -3.98 22.30 21.09
C ALA A 105 -2.46 22.52 21.17
N PHE A 106 -1.68 21.50 21.51
CA PHE A 106 -0.23 21.57 21.51
C PHE A 106 0.33 21.94 20.13
N ALA A 107 -0.15 21.27 19.07
CA ALA A 107 0.29 21.54 17.70
C ALA A 107 -0.05 22.98 17.27
N LEU A 108 -1.25 23.44 17.59
CA LEU A 108 -1.69 24.81 17.31
C LEU A 108 -0.85 25.88 18.04
N ARG A 109 -0.48 25.60 19.28
CA ARG A 109 0.38 26.51 20.08
C ARG A 109 1.82 26.53 19.57
N ALA A 110 2.33 25.39 19.11
CA ALA A 110 3.63 25.32 18.47
C ALA A 110 3.68 26.19 17.20
N GLY A 111 2.54 26.31 16.51
CA GLY A 111 2.35 27.24 15.38
C GLY A 111 2.05 28.72 15.80
N GLY A 112 2.15 29.06 17.10
CA GLY A 112 1.99 30.43 17.60
C GLY A 112 0.56 30.83 18.00
N ALA A 113 -0.43 29.91 17.96
CA ALA A 113 -1.79 30.26 18.35
C ALA A 113 -1.91 30.56 19.84
N PRO A 114 -2.64 31.63 20.25
CA PRO A 114 -2.94 31.90 21.65
C PRO A 114 -3.68 30.72 22.31
N ARG A 115 -3.42 30.49 23.62
CA ARG A 115 -3.91 29.30 24.35
C ARG A 115 -5.43 29.12 24.25
N ALA A 116 -6.20 30.19 24.38
CA ALA A 116 -7.67 30.13 24.32
C ALA A 116 -8.15 29.79 22.90
N ASP A 117 -7.51 30.34 21.86
CA ASP A 117 -7.82 30.03 20.47
C ASP A 117 -7.42 28.61 20.09
N ALA A 118 -6.23 28.15 20.51
CA ALA A 118 -5.78 26.81 20.29
C ALA A 118 -6.75 25.75 20.86
N ARG A 119 -7.33 25.99 22.05
CA ARG A 119 -8.32 25.09 22.65
C ARG A 119 -9.63 25.06 21.84
N ARG A 120 -10.15 26.22 21.41
CA ARG A 120 -11.37 26.27 20.58
C ARG A 120 -11.17 25.58 19.24
N ARG A 121 -10.01 25.78 18.62
CA ARG A 121 -9.64 25.11 17.36
C ARG A 121 -9.44 23.61 17.55
N ALA A 122 -8.86 23.20 18.68
CA ALA A 122 -8.69 21.79 19.01
C ALA A 122 -10.04 21.06 19.16
N ASP A 123 -11.04 21.70 19.82
CA ASP A 123 -12.37 21.11 19.91
C ASP A 123 -13.01 20.92 18.54
N ARG A 124 -12.91 21.88 17.63
CA ARG A 124 -13.39 21.74 16.25
C ARG A 124 -12.68 20.63 15.47
N TRP A 125 -11.38 20.44 15.71
CA TRP A 125 -10.66 19.32 15.10
C TRP A 125 -11.12 17.97 15.65
N LEU A 126 -11.35 17.88 16.97
CA LEU A 126 -11.88 16.65 17.58
C LEU A 126 -13.29 16.32 17.06
N GLU A 127 -14.15 17.32 16.87
CA GLU A 127 -15.47 17.15 16.23
C GLU A 127 -15.33 16.59 14.80
N ARG A 128 -14.41 17.13 13.98
CA ARG A 128 -14.16 16.67 12.59
C ARG A 128 -13.71 15.22 12.51
N VAL A 129 -13.02 14.72 13.51
CA VAL A 129 -12.58 13.31 13.56
C VAL A 129 -13.50 12.41 14.38
N GLY A 130 -14.73 12.88 14.68
CA GLY A 130 -15.73 12.09 15.40
C GLY A 130 -15.43 11.89 16.89
N LEU A 131 -14.68 12.81 17.51
CA LEU A 131 -14.35 12.81 18.94
C LEU A 131 -15.00 13.97 19.70
N GLY A 132 -16.14 14.50 19.21
CA GLY A 132 -16.92 15.52 19.89
C GLY A 132 -17.27 15.10 21.32
N GLY A 133 -17.12 16.02 22.29
CA GLY A 133 -17.36 15.72 23.72
C GLY A 133 -16.23 14.96 24.44
N LEU A 134 -15.30 14.34 23.73
CA LEU A 134 -14.20 13.54 24.34
C LEU A 134 -12.93 14.36 24.65
N GLY A 135 -12.95 15.66 24.39
CA GLY A 135 -11.74 16.51 24.51
C GLY A 135 -11.07 16.53 25.87
N ARG A 136 -11.78 16.16 26.96
CA ARG A 136 -11.21 16.10 28.32
C ARG A 136 -10.54 14.77 28.65
N ARG A 137 -10.81 13.69 27.89
CA ARG A 137 -10.22 12.35 28.13
C ARG A 137 -8.73 12.37 27.88
N ARG A 138 -8.01 11.61 28.69
CA ARG A 138 -6.59 11.30 28.50
C ARG A 138 -6.44 10.09 27.57
N PRO A 139 -5.27 9.87 26.96
CA PRO A 139 -5.03 8.70 26.11
C PRO A 139 -5.38 7.37 26.79
N SER A 140 -5.07 7.21 28.09
CA SER A 140 -5.41 6.01 28.87
C SER A 140 -6.92 5.74 29.03
N GLU A 141 -7.76 6.73 28.75
CA GLU A 141 -9.23 6.65 28.84
C GLU A 141 -9.89 6.52 27.44
N MET A 142 -9.06 6.31 26.40
CA MET A 142 -9.48 6.27 25.01
C MET A 142 -9.15 4.91 24.38
N SER A 143 -10.02 4.41 23.51
CA SER A 143 -9.71 3.23 22.69
C SER A 143 -8.57 3.55 21.70
N GLY A 144 -7.91 2.51 21.15
CA GLY A 144 -6.85 2.68 20.15
C GLY A 144 -7.30 3.51 18.95
N GLY A 145 -8.48 3.24 18.41
CA GLY A 145 -9.07 4.02 17.31
C GLY A 145 -9.37 5.47 17.69
N GLN A 146 -9.78 5.75 18.93
CA GLN A 146 -9.96 7.12 19.41
C GLN A 146 -8.62 7.85 19.55
N GLN A 147 -7.59 7.15 20.02
CA GLN A 147 -6.23 7.71 20.10
C GLN A 147 -5.69 8.03 18.70
N GLN A 148 -5.89 7.14 17.73
CA GLN A 148 -5.46 7.34 16.34
C GLN A 148 -6.15 8.55 15.72
N ARG A 149 -7.48 8.70 15.91
CA ARG A 149 -8.23 9.89 15.45
C ARG A 149 -7.76 11.18 16.12
N ALA A 150 -7.43 11.14 17.40
CA ALA A 150 -6.88 12.30 18.10
C ALA A 150 -5.47 12.69 17.60
N ALA A 151 -4.62 11.70 17.29
CA ALA A 151 -3.31 11.92 16.70
C ALA A 151 -3.40 12.49 15.28
N LEU A 152 -4.36 12.00 14.47
CA LEU A 152 -4.68 12.57 13.15
C LEU A 152 -5.12 14.03 13.28
N ALA A 153 -6.03 14.33 14.20
CA ALA A 153 -6.46 15.71 14.47
C ALA A 153 -5.28 16.61 14.87
N ARG A 154 -4.37 16.10 15.70
CA ARG A 154 -3.14 16.81 16.10
C ARG A 154 -2.23 17.10 14.90
N ALA A 155 -2.01 16.12 14.03
CA ALA A 155 -1.15 16.25 12.87
C ALA A 155 -1.71 17.29 11.88
N LEU A 156 -3.01 17.22 11.56
CA LEU A 156 -3.66 18.14 10.62
C LEU A 156 -3.89 19.54 11.22
N ALA A 157 -4.10 19.65 12.54
CA ALA A 157 -4.27 20.94 13.21
C ALA A 157 -3.01 21.82 13.16
N ALA A 158 -1.83 21.22 12.96
CA ALA A 158 -0.58 21.94 12.74
C ALA A 158 -0.56 22.73 11.44
N ASP A 159 -1.55 22.56 10.56
CA ASP A 159 -1.64 23.14 9.21
C ASP A 159 -0.35 22.87 8.39
N PRO A 160 0.05 21.59 8.25
CA PRO A 160 1.28 21.24 7.58
C PRO A 160 1.16 21.43 6.06
N ALA A 161 2.29 21.71 5.39
CA ALA A 161 2.37 21.72 3.94
C ALA A 161 2.27 20.30 3.35
N VAL A 162 2.83 19.32 4.08
CA VAL A 162 2.81 17.89 3.73
C VAL A 162 2.52 17.08 5.00
N VAL A 163 1.66 16.07 4.90
CA VAL A 163 1.45 15.07 5.96
C VAL A 163 2.02 13.72 5.54
N LEU A 164 2.77 13.11 6.43
CA LEU A 164 3.31 11.76 6.29
C LEU A 164 2.52 10.82 7.19
N LEU A 165 2.03 9.73 6.65
CA LEU A 165 1.18 8.76 7.34
C LEU A 165 1.87 7.40 7.26
N ASP A 166 2.33 6.87 8.40
CA ASP A 166 2.99 5.57 8.49
C ASP A 166 2.01 4.53 9.01
N GLU A 167 1.47 3.72 8.12
CA GLU A 167 0.53 2.63 8.40
C GLU A 167 -0.62 3.04 9.36
N PRO A 168 -1.35 4.13 9.09
CA PRO A 168 -2.26 4.75 10.06
C PRO A 168 -3.47 3.89 10.46
N LEU A 169 -3.71 2.78 9.76
CA LEU A 169 -4.85 1.88 9.99
C LEU A 169 -4.43 0.48 10.45
N THR A 170 -3.13 0.23 10.61
CA THR A 170 -2.60 -1.08 11.03
C THR A 170 -2.93 -1.34 12.50
N GLY A 171 -3.24 -2.60 12.83
CA GLY A 171 -3.56 -3.03 14.20
C GLY A 171 -4.97 -2.67 14.69
N LEU A 172 -5.81 -2.14 13.81
CA LEU A 172 -7.21 -1.86 14.09
C LEU A 172 -8.09 -3.00 13.57
N ASP A 173 -9.22 -3.23 14.24
CA ASP A 173 -10.26 -4.11 13.71
C ASP A 173 -10.88 -3.54 12.44
N VAL A 174 -11.54 -4.39 11.65
CA VAL A 174 -12.05 -4.06 10.31
C VAL A 174 -13.03 -2.88 10.33
N GLU A 175 -13.91 -2.82 11.34
CA GLU A 175 -14.93 -1.78 11.47
C GLU A 175 -14.28 -0.43 11.82
N THR A 176 -13.44 -0.41 12.85
CA THR A 176 -12.67 0.78 13.25
C THR A 176 -11.76 1.28 12.12
N ALA A 177 -11.06 0.38 11.41
CA ALA A 177 -10.23 0.76 10.27
C ALA A 177 -11.08 1.40 9.15
N SER A 178 -12.28 0.88 8.88
CA SER A 178 -13.20 1.45 7.88
C SER A 178 -13.67 2.85 8.26
N GLU A 179 -14.04 3.07 9.53
CA GLU A 179 -14.43 4.39 10.02
C GLU A 179 -13.29 5.41 9.91
N ILE A 180 -12.09 5.04 10.38
CA ILE A 180 -10.93 5.94 10.34
C ILE A 180 -10.50 6.22 8.91
N ARG A 181 -10.57 5.24 8.01
CA ARG A 181 -10.33 5.45 6.56
C ARG A 181 -11.27 6.50 5.99
N GLY A 182 -12.57 6.43 6.33
CA GLY A 182 -13.54 7.45 5.92
C GLY A 182 -13.17 8.84 6.44
N VAL A 183 -12.90 8.95 7.74
CA VAL A 183 -12.49 10.22 8.37
C VAL A 183 -11.20 10.75 7.73
N LEU A 184 -10.19 9.92 7.53
CA LEU A 184 -8.91 10.31 6.93
C LEU A 184 -9.11 10.84 5.51
N ARG A 185 -9.86 10.11 4.66
CA ARG A 185 -10.19 10.55 3.30
C ARG A 185 -10.87 11.91 3.30
N ASP A 186 -11.89 12.08 4.13
CA ASP A 186 -12.68 13.31 4.18
C ASP A 186 -11.82 14.49 4.68
N GLN A 187 -10.94 14.28 5.65
CA GLN A 187 -10.05 15.33 6.14
C GLN A 187 -8.94 15.68 5.14
N LEU A 188 -8.34 14.72 4.45
CA LEU A 188 -7.34 14.99 3.41
C LEU A 188 -7.96 15.82 2.28
N ARG A 189 -9.16 15.46 1.82
CA ARG A 189 -9.89 16.21 0.79
C ARG A 189 -10.31 17.60 1.27
N ALA A 190 -10.84 17.70 2.48
CA ALA A 190 -11.32 18.99 3.03
C ALA A 190 -10.20 19.99 3.29
N THR A 191 -9.00 19.51 3.63
CA THR A 191 -7.82 20.36 3.88
C THR A 191 -7.01 20.65 2.62
N GLY A 192 -7.09 19.77 1.61
CA GLY A 192 -6.25 19.83 0.40
C GLY A 192 -4.76 19.71 0.72
N VAL A 193 -4.40 19.09 1.85
CA VAL A 193 -3.01 18.87 2.23
C VAL A 193 -2.39 17.77 1.36
N THR A 194 -1.15 17.98 0.95
CA THR A 194 -0.38 16.92 0.26
C THR A 194 -0.02 15.82 1.23
N ALA A 195 -0.18 14.55 0.84
CA ALA A 195 0.04 13.42 1.73
C ALA A 195 0.92 12.34 1.11
N ILE A 196 1.82 11.77 1.91
CA ILE A 196 2.50 10.51 1.62
C ILE A 196 1.98 9.47 2.61
N LEU A 197 1.33 8.44 2.07
CA LEU A 197 0.72 7.36 2.84
C LEU A 197 1.54 6.08 2.68
N VAL A 198 2.25 5.64 3.69
CA VAL A 198 2.83 4.29 3.72
C VAL A 198 1.76 3.32 4.18
N THR A 199 1.55 2.27 3.41
CA THR A 199 0.63 1.18 3.77
C THR A 199 1.05 -0.13 3.08
N HIS A 200 0.60 -1.26 3.60
CA HIS A 200 0.70 -2.56 2.94
C HIS A 200 -0.66 -3.02 2.37
N SER A 201 -1.69 -2.21 2.52
CA SER A 201 -3.07 -2.53 2.11
C SER A 201 -3.43 -1.88 0.78
N ALA A 202 -3.78 -2.71 -0.22
CA ALA A 202 -4.35 -2.22 -1.49
C ALA A 202 -5.66 -1.45 -1.28
N VAL A 203 -6.46 -1.86 -0.27
CA VAL A 203 -7.73 -1.21 0.06
C VAL A 203 -7.50 0.22 0.54
N ASP A 204 -6.50 0.42 1.39
CA ASP A 204 -6.17 1.76 1.89
C ASP A 204 -5.61 2.64 0.77
N ALA A 205 -4.70 2.10 -0.05
CA ALA A 205 -4.18 2.83 -1.20
C ALA A 205 -5.30 3.22 -2.18
N ALA A 206 -6.20 2.29 -2.52
CA ALA A 206 -7.31 2.54 -3.45
C ALA A 206 -8.35 3.53 -2.91
N ALA A 207 -8.56 3.57 -1.58
CA ALA A 207 -9.54 4.43 -0.96
C ALA A 207 -9.03 5.86 -0.69
N LEU A 208 -7.72 6.02 -0.49
CA LEU A 208 -7.12 7.26 0.01
C LEU A 208 -6.20 7.95 -0.99
N ALA A 209 -5.52 7.21 -1.87
CA ALA A 209 -4.45 7.75 -2.71
C ALA A 209 -4.87 7.91 -4.17
N ASP A 210 -4.29 8.92 -4.81
CA ASP A 210 -4.43 9.19 -6.25
C ASP A 210 -3.43 8.35 -7.05
N ARG A 211 -2.19 8.26 -6.56
CA ARG A 211 -1.09 7.49 -7.16
C ARG A 211 -0.41 6.61 -6.13
N VAL A 212 0.30 5.61 -6.64
CA VAL A 212 1.09 4.70 -5.81
C VAL A 212 2.52 4.59 -6.35
N VAL A 213 3.46 4.46 -5.42
CA VAL A 213 4.87 4.14 -5.65
C VAL A 213 5.14 2.82 -4.93
N ILE A 214 5.63 1.84 -5.66
CA ILE A 214 6.01 0.52 -5.12
C ILE A 214 7.51 0.53 -4.86
N VAL A 215 7.89 0.24 -3.63
CA VAL A 215 9.30 0.18 -3.20
C VAL A 215 9.62 -1.25 -2.79
N GLU A 216 10.61 -1.86 -3.46
CA GLU A 216 11.12 -3.20 -3.15
C GLU A 216 12.66 -3.14 -3.16
N ASP A 217 13.29 -3.75 -2.17
CA ASP A 217 14.74 -3.79 -2.02
C ASP A 217 15.42 -2.41 -2.11
N GLY A 218 14.80 -1.40 -1.53
CA GLY A 218 15.32 -0.04 -1.51
C GLY A 218 15.14 0.77 -2.80
N ALA A 219 14.46 0.24 -3.82
CA ALA A 219 14.27 0.90 -5.11
C ALA A 219 12.80 0.95 -5.53
N VAL A 220 12.45 1.91 -6.39
CA VAL A 220 11.11 1.97 -7.01
C VAL A 220 11.01 0.91 -8.11
N THR A 221 10.03 0.01 -8.01
CA THR A 221 9.79 -1.05 -9.01
C THR A 221 8.58 -0.77 -9.90
N GLN A 222 7.60 0.00 -9.40
CA GLN A 222 6.45 0.42 -10.18
C GLN A 222 5.85 1.70 -9.61
N ARG A 223 5.28 2.55 -10.46
CA ARG A 223 4.55 3.76 -10.05
C ARG A 223 3.47 4.12 -11.06
N GLY A 224 2.41 4.78 -10.60
CA GLY A 224 1.32 5.23 -11.45
C GLY A 224 0.02 5.45 -10.68
N PRO A 225 -1.09 5.72 -11.37
CA PRO A 225 -2.43 5.72 -10.77
C PRO A 225 -2.71 4.39 -10.06
N VAL A 226 -3.30 4.43 -8.86
CA VAL A 226 -3.51 3.23 -8.03
C VAL A 226 -4.23 2.12 -8.81
N ALA A 227 -5.30 2.49 -9.54
CA ALA A 227 -6.10 1.52 -10.29
C ALA A 227 -5.31 0.83 -11.41
N GLU A 228 -4.37 1.51 -12.06
CA GLU A 228 -3.54 0.96 -13.13
C GLU A 228 -2.50 0.00 -12.56
N VAL A 229 -1.78 0.42 -11.52
CA VAL A 229 -0.75 -0.41 -10.87
C VAL A 229 -1.35 -1.69 -10.30
N LEU A 230 -2.51 -1.62 -9.61
CA LEU A 230 -3.17 -2.80 -9.07
C LEU A 230 -3.77 -3.71 -10.15
N ARG A 231 -4.14 -3.17 -11.33
CA ARG A 231 -4.63 -3.98 -12.46
C ARG A 231 -3.51 -4.67 -13.23
N ALA A 232 -2.34 -4.04 -13.33
CA ALA A 232 -1.22 -4.53 -14.11
C ALA A 232 0.04 -4.64 -13.23
N PRO A 233 0.07 -5.59 -12.27
CA PRO A 233 1.18 -5.75 -11.34
C PRO A 233 2.45 -6.18 -12.08
N SER A 234 3.53 -5.40 -11.94
CA SER A 234 4.83 -5.72 -12.53
C SER A 234 5.67 -6.67 -11.67
N THR A 235 5.36 -6.80 -10.36
CA THR A 235 6.08 -7.66 -9.42
C THR A 235 5.15 -8.65 -8.72
N ARG A 236 5.74 -9.70 -8.11
CA ARG A 236 4.97 -10.64 -7.28
C ARG A 236 4.36 -9.97 -6.07
N PHE A 237 5.07 -9.01 -5.48
CA PHE A 237 4.56 -8.25 -4.34
C PHE A 237 3.29 -7.47 -4.71
N VAL A 238 3.30 -6.74 -5.81
CA VAL A 238 2.11 -5.96 -6.25
C VAL A 238 0.95 -6.89 -6.58
N ALA A 239 1.20 -8.03 -7.22
CA ALA A 239 0.17 -9.03 -7.49
C ALA A 239 -0.46 -9.56 -6.20
N ALA A 240 0.36 -9.93 -5.20
CA ALA A 240 -0.11 -10.40 -3.90
C ALA A 240 -0.94 -9.34 -3.17
N VAL A 241 -0.46 -8.09 -3.12
CA VAL A 241 -1.20 -6.97 -2.51
C VAL A 241 -2.53 -6.69 -3.22
N ALA A 242 -2.57 -6.85 -4.55
CA ALA A 242 -3.78 -6.72 -5.35
C ALA A 242 -4.71 -7.94 -5.26
N GLY A 243 -4.32 -8.99 -4.54
CA GLY A 243 -5.07 -10.25 -4.46
C GLY A 243 -5.14 -10.96 -5.80
N LEU A 244 -4.07 -10.95 -6.58
CA LEU A 244 -3.99 -11.52 -7.92
C LEU A 244 -2.93 -12.62 -8.00
N ASN A 245 -3.21 -13.65 -8.79
CA ASN A 245 -2.20 -14.57 -9.27
C ASN A 245 -1.36 -13.91 -10.36
N ARG A 246 -0.07 -14.23 -10.41
CA ARG A 246 0.86 -13.77 -11.45
C ARG A 246 1.85 -14.88 -11.78
N ILE A 247 1.73 -15.44 -12.99
CA ILE A 247 2.58 -16.50 -13.48
C ILE A 247 3.48 -15.94 -14.60
N ARG A 248 4.78 -16.19 -14.52
CA ARG A 248 5.73 -15.82 -15.57
C ARG A 248 5.62 -16.81 -16.73
N GLY A 249 5.68 -16.30 -17.97
CA GLY A 249 5.66 -17.13 -19.15
C GLY A 249 6.16 -16.38 -20.38
N THR A 250 5.96 -17.00 -21.54
CA THR A 250 6.39 -16.47 -22.84
C THR A 250 5.27 -16.62 -23.87
N VAL A 251 5.06 -15.60 -24.65
CA VAL A 251 4.14 -15.62 -25.81
C VAL A 251 4.93 -15.97 -27.06
N ARG A 252 4.46 -16.98 -27.78
CA ARG A 252 4.98 -17.37 -29.10
C ARG A 252 3.82 -17.80 -30.01
N GLY A 253 3.71 -17.20 -31.19
CA GLY A 253 2.65 -17.53 -32.15
C GLY A 253 1.24 -17.30 -31.60
N GLY A 254 1.05 -16.27 -30.74
CA GLY A 254 -0.23 -15.99 -30.10
C GLY A 254 -0.63 -16.96 -28.97
N VAL A 255 0.31 -17.81 -28.51
CA VAL A 255 0.11 -18.74 -27.38
C VAL A 255 1.06 -18.37 -26.27
N TRP A 256 0.53 -18.19 -25.06
CA TRP A 256 1.31 -17.99 -23.86
C TRP A 256 1.53 -19.33 -23.12
N THR A 257 2.76 -19.57 -22.72
CA THR A 257 3.17 -20.80 -21.99
C THR A 257 3.89 -20.40 -20.70
N ALA A 258 3.54 -21.03 -19.59
CA ALA A 258 4.20 -20.83 -18.29
C ALA A 258 5.68 -21.20 -18.36
N ALA A 259 6.54 -20.39 -17.70
CA ALA A 259 8.00 -20.56 -17.78
C ALA A 259 8.54 -21.85 -17.11
N ASP A 260 7.81 -22.39 -16.13
CA ASP A 260 8.16 -23.65 -15.44
C ASP A 260 7.78 -24.91 -16.21
N GLY A 261 7.06 -24.76 -17.35
CA GLY A 261 6.59 -25.87 -18.16
C GLY A 261 5.51 -26.75 -17.51
N ALA A 262 5.17 -26.49 -16.26
CA ALA A 262 4.15 -27.23 -15.49
C ALA A 262 2.81 -26.48 -15.39
N GLY A 263 2.82 -25.18 -15.67
CA GLY A 263 1.65 -24.32 -15.59
C GLY A 263 0.76 -24.35 -16.86
N PRO A 264 -0.26 -23.48 -16.89
CA PRO A 264 -1.21 -23.40 -18.01
C PRO A 264 -0.57 -22.99 -19.34
N VAL A 265 -1.20 -23.43 -20.42
CA VAL A 265 -0.97 -22.92 -21.78
C VAL A 265 -2.25 -22.22 -22.21
N LEU A 266 -2.15 -20.97 -22.64
CA LEU A 266 -3.29 -20.09 -22.86
C LEU A 266 -3.19 -19.36 -24.20
N ASP A 267 -4.32 -19.16 -24.87
CA ASP A 267 -4.39 -18.32 -26.06
C ASP A 267 -4.17 -16.85 -25.67
N ALA A 268 -3.25 -16.18 -26.37
CA ALA A 268 -2.87 -14.79 -26.13
C ALA A 268 -2.67 -14.00 -27.44
N PRO A 269 -3.65 -14.03 -28.38
CA PRO A 269 -3.48 -13.54 -29.75
C PRO A 269 -3.22 -12.03 -29.84
N ALA A 270 -3.66 -11.26 -28.85
CA ALA A 270 -3.48 -9.81 -28.81
C ALA A 270 -2.25 -9.38 -27.99
N THR A 271 -1.45 -10.34 -27.46
CA THR A 271 -0.29 -10.06 -26.63
C THR A 271 0.98 -10.08 -27.48
N PRO A 272 1.86 -9.07 -27.35
CA PRO A 272 3.14 -9.07 -28.06
C PRO A 272 3.99 -10.32 -27.76
N GLU A 273 4.75 -10.73 -28.75
CA GLU A 273 5.74 -11.80 -28.61
C GLU A 273 6.78 -11.49 -27.52
N GLY A 274 7.18 -12.51 -26.78
CA GLY A 274 8.22 -12.37 -25.75
C GLY A 274 7.74 -12.69 -24.34
N GLU A 275 8.52 -12.24 -23.34
CA GLU A 275 8.18 -12.48 -21.94
C GLU A 275 6.92 -11.71 -21.52
N ALA A 276 5.96 -12.43 -20.95
CA ALA A 276 4.73 -11.86 -20.42
C ALA A 276 4.27 -12.64 -19.17
N HIS A 277 3.49 -11.98 -18.33
CA HIS A 277 2.92 -12.58 -17.14
C HIS A 277 1.41 -12.74 -17.31
N ALA A 278 0.90 -13.94 -17.06
CA ALA A 278 -0.52 -14.19 -16.91
C ALA A 278 -0.98 -13.73 -15.53
N VAL A 279 -1.98 -12.85 -15.48
CA VAL A 279 -2.52 -12.23 -14.26
C VAL A 279 -4.02 -12.50 -14.19
N PHE A 280 -4.49 -13.09 -13.10
CA PHE A 280 -5.88 -13.45 -12.88
C PHE A 280 -6.22 -13.52 -11.38
N ARG A 281 -7.51 -13.48 -11.05
CA ARG A 281 -7.98 -13.55 -9.66
C ARG A 281 -7.98 -15.00 -9.14
N PRO A 282 -7.79 -15.24 -7.83
CA PRO A 282 -7.96 -16.56 -7.22
C PRO A 282 -9.32 -17.20 -7.51
N GLY A 283 -10.40 -16.41 -7.52
CA GLY A 283 -11.74 -16.89 -7.86
C GLY A 283 -11.95 -17.26 -9.35
N ALA A 284 -10.99 -16.95 -10.23
CA ALA A 284 -11.00 -17.43 -11.61
C ALA A 284 -10.46 -18.86 -11.75
N VAL A 285 -9.80 -19.37 -10.70
CA VAL A 285 -9.23 -20.72 -10.67
C VAL A 285 -10.26 -21.70 -10.11
N ARG A 286 -10.44 -22.81 -10.80
CA ARG A 286 -11.35 -23.88 -10.40
C ARG A 286 -10.56 -25.15 -10.12
N LEU A 287 -10.98 -25.94 -9.13
CA LEU A 287 -10.55 -27.32 -9.01
C LEU A 287 -11.30 -28.14 -10.05
N VAL A 288 -10.56 -28.85 -10.87
CA VAL A 288 -11.10 -29.77 -11.86
C VAL A 288 -10.89 -31.19 -11.32
N GLU A 289 -11.92 -32.00 -11.29
CA GLU A 289 -11.78 -33.40 -10.90
C GLU A 289 -10.81 -34.10 -11.88
N ALA A 290 -9.76 -34.67 -11.33
CA ALA A 290 -8.91 -35.56 -12.10
C ALA A 290 -9.71 -36.82 -12.42
N ARG A 291 -10.27 -36.90 -13.62
CA ARG A 291 -10.78 -38.18 -14.14
C ARG A 291 -9.58 -39.15 -14.30
N ASP A 292 -9.74 -40.34 -13.73
CA ASP A 292 -8.72 -41.39 -13.71
C ASP A 292 -7.98 -41.53 -15.05
N GLY A 293 -6.69 -41.20 -15.04
CA GLY A 293 -5.73 -41.69 -16.02
C GLY A 293 -5.45 -40.92 -17.31
N ALA A 294 -6.04 -39.72 -17.50
CA ALA A 294 -5.70 -38.90 -18.66
C ALA A 294 -5.61 -37.41 -18.27
N ALA A 295 -4.43 -36.84 -18.40
CA ALA A 295 -4.34 -35.38 -18.60
C ALA A 295 -5.09 -35.05 -19.88
N GLU A 296 -6.37 -34.67 -19.78
CA GLU A 296 -7.12 -34.22 -20.93
C GLU A 296 -6.37 -33.06 -21.57
N ARG A 297 -6.16 -33.14 -22.88
CA ARG A 297 -5.62 -32.04 -23.69
C ARG A 297 -6.47 -30.80 -23.43
N PRO A 298 -5.84 -29.62 -23.32
CA PRO A 298 -6.54 -28.37 -23.07
C PRO A 298 -7.69 -28.19 -24.06
N THR A 299 -8.89 -27.98 -23.50
CA THR A 299 -10.04 -27.58 -24.32
C THR A 299 -9.78 -26.15 -24.85
N PRO A 300 -10.29 -25.76 -26.04
CA PRO A 300 -10.01 -24.47 -26.66
C PRO A 300 -10.39 -23.23 -25.85
N SER A 301 -11.11 -23.38 -24.75
CA SER A 301 -11.61 -22.27 -23.90
C SER A 301 -11.02 -22.22 -22.49
N GLY A 302 -10.14 -23.13 -22.09
CA GLY A 302 -9.55 -23.12 -20.74
C GLY A 302 -8.32 -24.00 -20.61
N ALA A 303 -7.34 -23.55 -19.85
CA ALA A 303 -6.14 -24.32 -19.56
C ALA A 303 -6.25 -25.00 -18.19
N THR A 304 -5.86 -26.28 -18.14
CA THR A 304 -5.75 -27.06 -16.92
C THR A 304 -4.30 -27.46 -16.66
N TRP A 305 -3.91 -27.57 -15.40
CA TRP A 305 -2.57 -28.00 -15.00
C TRP A 305 -2.61 -28.72 -13.64
N ALA A 306 -1.64 -29.58 -13.39
CA ALA A 306 -1.45 -30.23 -12.11
C ALA A 306 -0.73 -29.28 -11.14
N ALA A 307 -1.13 -29.26 -9.88
CA ALA A 307 -0.51 -28.46 -8.84
C ALA A 307 -0.61 -29.18 -7.50
N ARG A 308 0.29 -28.85 -6.55
CA ARG A 308 0.27 -29.42 -5.20
C ARG A 308 -0.20 -28.37 -4.19
N ILE A 309 -1.17 -28.73 -3.36
CA ILE A 309 -1.64 -27.86 -2.27
C ILE A 309 -0.56 -27.76 -1.19
N VAL A 310 -0.16 -26.54 -0.86
CA VAL A 310 0.84 -26.27 0.19
C VAL A 310 0.26 -25.56 1.40
N ARG A 311 -0.86 -24.83 1.22
CA ARG A 311 -1.51 -24.09 2.30
C ARG A 311 -2.99 -23.93 2.02
N ILE A 312 -3.78 -23.91 3.09
CA ILE A 312 -5.23 -23.65 3.05
C ILE A 312 -5.52 -22.59 4.10
N GLU A 313 -6.06 -21.47 3.68
CA GLU A 313 -6.44 -20.34 4.53
C GLU A 313 -7.95 -20.19 4.52
N PRO A 314 -8.64 -20.27 5.68
CA PRO A 314 -10.08 -20.08 5.74
C PRO A 314 -10.45 -18.63 5.41
N VAL A 315 -11.51 -18.45 4.64
CA VAL A 315 -12.17 -17.17 4.36
C VAL A 315 -13.66 -17.28 4.67
N PRO A 316 -14.43 -16.19 4.82
CA PRO A 316 -15.82 -16.23 5.29
C PRO A 316 -16.75 -17.19 4.55
N PHE A 317 -16.52 -17.43 3.26
CA PHE A 317 -17.38 -18.29 2.42
C PHE A 317 -16.63 -19.45 1.76
N GLY A 318 -15.53 -19.93 2.37
CA GLY A 318 -14.76 -21.03 1.82
C GLY A 318 -13.31 -21.03 2.30
N ALA A 319 -12.37 -21.25 1.38
CA ALA A 319 -10.93 -21.13 1.63
C ALA A 319 -10.17 -20.61 0.41
N VAL A 320 -9.01 -20.03 0.67
CA VAL A 320 -7.98 -19.80 -0.34
C VAL A 320 -6.96 -20.92 -0.23
N VAL A 321 -6.81 -21.65 -1.31
CA VAL A 321 -5.85 -22.75 -1.45
C VAL A 321 -4.63 -22.24 -2.19
N GLN A 322 -3.46 -22.31 -1.56
CA GLN A 322 -2.18 -22.00 -2.19
C GLN A 322 -1.56 -23.29 -2.75
N THR A 323 -1.04 -23.21 -3.97
CA THR A 323 -0.41 -24.35 -4.65
C THR A 323 1.01 -24.02 -5.10
N THR A 324 1.77 -25.05 -5.44
CA THR A 324 3.09 -24.91 -6.07
C THR A 324 3.10 -25.48 -7.47
N ALA A 325 4.04 -25.01 -8.29
CA ALA A 325 4.31 -25.45 -9.66
C ALA A 325 3.12 -25.34 -10.62
N PRO A 326 2.59 -24.15 -10.90
CA PRO A 326 3.01 -22.81 -10.44
C PRO A 326 2.43 -22.41 -9.08
N ASP A 327 3.03 -21.36 -8.48
CA ASP A 327 2.54 -20.73 -7.24
C ASP A 327 1.26 -19.94 -7.57
N VAL A 328 0.12 -20.53 -7.25
CA VAL A 328 -1.21 -20.03 -7.57
C VAL A 328 -2.12 -20.15 -6.35
N ALA A 329 -2.89 -19.09 -6.09
CA ALA A 329 -3.99 -19.11 -5.16
C ALA A 329 -5.30 -19.45 -5.89
N ALA A 330 -6.10 -20.36 -5.35
CA ALA A 330 -7.45 -20.68 -5.80
C ALA A 330 -8.45 -20.42 -4.67
N GLU A 331 -9.51 -19.68 -4.95
CA GLU A 331 -10.60 -19.49 -3.99
C GLU A 331 -11.66 -20.55 -4.23
N ILE A 332 -11.94 -21.33 -3.18
CA ILE A 332 -12.87 -22.45 -3.23
C ILE A 332 -14.01 -22.28 -2.23
N GLY A 333 -15.21 -22.62 -2.64
CA GLY A 333 -16.40 -22.55 -1.78
C GLY A 333 -16.42 -23.64 -0.69
N THR A 334 -17.32 -23.46 0.28
CA THR A 334 -17.50 -24.43 1.40
C THR A 334 -17.96 -25.81 0.96
N ASP A 335 -18.67 -25.90 -0.15
CA ASP A 335 -19.09 -27.16 -0.80
C ASP A 335 -17.90 -28.01 -1.24
N VAL A 336 -16.91 -27.41 -1.87
CA VAL A 336 -15.68 -28.06 -2.33
C VAL A 336 -14.75 -28.42 -1.15
N LEU A 337 -14.77 -27.60 -0.08
CA LEU A 337 -13.99 -27.89 1.14
C LEU A 337 -14.46 -29.13 1.88
N ALA A 338 -15.76 -29.48 1.77
CA ALA A 338 -16.31 -30.69 2.38
C ALA A 338 -15.80 -31.97 1.71
N ASP A 339 -15.32 -31.87 0.48
CA ASP A 339 -14.70 -32.98 -0.24
C ASP A 339 -13.30 -33.27 0.29
N ARG A 340 -13.00 -34.54 0.59
CA ARG A 340 -11.68 -34.99 1.07
C ARG A 340 -10.52 -34.74 0.08
N VAL A 341 -10.79 -34.13 -1.06
CA VAL A 341 -9.81 -33.79 -2.11
C VAL A 341 -8.95 -32.62 -1.70
N VAL A 342 -9.42 -31.71 -0.85
CA VAL A 342 -8.72 -30.47 -0.46
C VAL A 342 -7.95 -30.71 0.84
N GLN A 343 -6.68 -31.14 0.71
CA GLN A 343 -5.78 -31.35 1.84
C GLN A 343 -4.35 -30.89 1.48
N VAL A 344 -3.64 -30.33 2.45
CA VAL A 344 -2.23 -29.96 2.28
C VAL A 344 -1.40 -31.19 1.90
N GLY A 345 -0.53 -31.04 0.90
CA GLY A 345 0.32 -32.09 0.36
C GLY A 345 -0.33 -32.92 -0.78
N ARG A 346 -1.59 -32.68 -1.10
CA ARG A 346 -2.30 -33.38 -2.17
C ARG A 346 -2.10 -32.71 -3.53
N ASP A 347 -2.00 -33.55 -4.56
CA ASP A 347 -1.97 -33.10 -5.95
C ASP A 347 -3.42 -32.90 -6.43
N VAL A 348 -3.66 -31.79 -7.10
CA VAL A 348 -4.95 -31.37 -7.65
C VAL A 348 -4.79 -30.93 -9.10
N CYS A 349 -5.86 -31.01 -9.86
CA CYS A 349 -5.93 -30.37 -11.17
C CYS A 349 -6.62 -29.03 -11.03
N LEU A 350 -5.97 -27.96 -11.47
CA LEU A 350 -6.51 -26.61 -11.52
C LEU A 350 -6.87 -26.25 -12.96
N GLY A 351 -7.87 -25.38 -13.11
CA GLY A 351 -8.25 -24.84 -14.40
C GLY A 351 -8.53 -23.36 -14.31
N VAL A 352 -8.23 -22.61 -15.36
CA VAL A 352 -8.57 -21.18 -15.48
C VAL A 352 -9.22 -20.92 -16.84
N ASP A 353 -10.25 -20.08 -16.84
CA ASP A 353 -10.85 -19.58 -18.07
C ASP A 353 -9.96 -18.49 -18.66
N GLY A 354 -9.47 -18.71 -19.89
CA GLY A 354 -8.60 -17.77 -20.61
C GLY A 354 -9.20 -16.37 -20.75
N ALA A 355 -10.52 -16.25 -20.83
CA ALA A 355 -11.21 -14.94 -20.87
C ALA A 355 -11.04 -14.11 -19.57
N GLN A 356 -10.70 -14.75 -18.46
CA GLN A 356 -10.44 -14.09 -17.17
C GLN A 356 -8.96 -13.80 -16.93
N VAL A 357 -8.09 -14.20 -17.84
CA VAL A 357 -6.65 -13.98 -17.77
C VAL A 357 -6.26 -12.74 -18.56
N ARG A 358 -5.44 -11.90 -17.95
CA ARG A 358 -4.79 -10.77 -18.62
C ARG A 358 -3.31 -11.04 -18.73
N PHE A 359 -2.74 -10.67 -19.88
CA PHE A 359 -1.31 -10.77 -20.11
C PHE A 359 -0.67 -9.39 -19.93
N VAL A 360 0.31 -9.30 -19.05
CA VAL A 360 1.08 -8.09 -18.77
C VAL A 360 2.49 -8.32 -19.26
N PRO A 361 3.00 -7.51 -20.22
CA PRO A 361 4.39 -7.60 -20.65
C PRO A 361 5.35 -7.54 -19.46
N ALA A 362 6.49 -8.24 -19.57
CA ALA A 362 7.53 -8.11 -18.56
C ALA A 362 8.00 -6.65 -18.50
N PRO A 363 8.22 -6.07 -17.32
CA PRO A 363 8.78 -4.72 -17.21
C PRO A 363 10.15 -4.70 -17.90
N PRO A 364 10.53 -3.57 -18.52
CA PRO A 364 11.88 -3.41 -19.03
C PRO A 364 12.90 -3.65 -17.90
N PRO A 365 14.11 -4.11 -18.21
CA PRO A 365 15.16 -4.25 -17.21
C PRO A 365 15.32 -2.91 -16.49
N ARG A 366 15.60 -2.96 -15.17
CA ARG A 366 15.72 -1.78 -14.32
C ARG A 366 16.72 -0.80 -14.96
N ASP A 367 16.23 0.37 -15.34
CA ASP A 367 17.13 1.49 -15.61
C ASP A 367 17.80 1.84 -14.28
N THR A 368 19.06 1.49 -14.16
CA THR A 368 19.94 2.13 -13.18
C THR A 368 19.92 3.61 -13.52
N LEU A 369 19.37 4.43 -12.62
CA LEU A 369 19.43 5.89 -12.75
C LEU A 369 20.89 6.24 -13.03
N SER A 370 21.16 6.65 -14.27
CA SER A 370 22.43 7.29 -14.60
C SER A 370 22.53 8.58 -13.81
N PRO A 371 23.73 8.93 -13.32
CA PRO A 371 23.98 9.99 -12.35
C PRO A 371 23.56 11.37 -12.85
#